data_3f935637c158dba072619f1f733ab3c2
#
_entry.id   3f935637c158dba072619f1f733ab3c2
#
_cell.length_a   1.000
_cell.length_b   1.000
_cell.length_c   1.000
_cell.angle_alpha   90.00
_cell.angle_beta   90.00
_cell.angle_gamma   90.00
#
_symmetry.space_group_name_H-M   'P 1'
#
loop_
_entity.id
_entity.type
_entity.pdbx_description
1 polymer ?
#
loop_
_entity_poly.entity_id
_entity_poly.type
_entity_poly.pdbx_seq_one_letter_code
_entity_poly.pdbx_strand_id
1 'polypeptide(L)'
;MAERVTWGTIQDQPITFPMNVDDFNAATMGFSVPAAAAAALLPGDAFEIIETAPGVAQFIISLCDYRDNPWGNYNEVNLGFLARPAGAGDDVIGSFIYRMPVDQPFTCEAGNLVMGFPKVVTRIDADYTDAQVTFQLFDGGELALSVTVPRVRSDDAAVRVETTSYSYLDGVPHGTPLAMDMSAAVVEPGDVHLTIGSGPIADELTSLGLPTEPDFCSWGEHLTATFQLGTPL
;
A
#
# COMPACT_ATOMS: atom_id res chain seq x y z
N MET A 1 -9.08 3.09 -25.73
CA MET A 1 -7.83 2.59 -25.14
C MET A 1 -6.98 3.80 -24.84
N ALA A 2 -6.53 3.97 -23.60
CA ALA A 2 -5.58 5.04 -23.26
C ALA A 2 -4.29 4.86 -24.11
N GLU A 3 -3.71 5.97 -24.56
CA GLU A 3 -2.45 5.95 -25.31
C GLU A 3 -1.32 5.43 -24.41
N ARG A 4 -0.55 4.48 -24.93
CA ARG A 4 0.56 3.88 -24.19
C ARG A 4 1.76 4.83 -24.22
N VAL A 5 2.27 5.21 -23.06
CA VAL A 5 3.44 6.08 -22.90
C VAL A 5 4.62 5.24 -22.40
N THR A 6 5.76 5.34 -23.07
CA THR A 6 7.02 4.73 -22.60
C THR A 6 7.73 5.76 -21.71
N TRP A 7 7.93 5.44 -20.43
CA TRP A 7 8.70 6.26 -19.51
C TRP A 7 10.22 6.19 -19.80
N GLY A 8 10.71 4.97 -20.03
CA GLY A 8 12.13 4.69 -20.25
C GLY A 8 12.41 3.20 -20.17
N THR A 9 13.63 2.85 -19.75
CA THR A 9 14.09 1.47 -19.64
C THR A 9 14.80 1.26 -18.31
N ILE A 10 14.51 0.16 -17.62
CA ILE A 10 15.20 -0.29 -16.40
C ILE A 10 15.65 -1.73 -16.64
N GLN A 11 16.94 -2.05 -16.44
CA GLN A 11 17.53 -3.37 -16.66
C GLN A 11 17.15 -3.96 -18.02
N ASP A 12 17.25 -3.14 -19.09
CA ASP A 12 16.87 -3.48 -20.48
C ASP A 12 15.38 -3.78 -20.70
N GLN A 13 14.53 -3.61 -19.68
CA GLN A 13 13.08 -3.77 -19.78
C GLN A 13 12.40 -2.40 -19.97
N PRO A 14 11.58 -2.21 -21.04
CA PRO A 14 10.84 -0.97 -21.24
C PRO A 14 9.75 -0.82 -20.17
N ILE A 15 9.67 0.37 -19.58
CA ILE A 15 8.64 0.76 -18.61
C ILE A 15 7.57 1.56 -19.32
N THR A 16 6.35 1.05 -19.35
CA THR A 16 5.24 1.65 -20.11
C THR A 16 4.01 1.83 -19.23
N PHE A 17 3.25 2.91 -19.49
CA PHE A 17 1.98 3.23 -18.81
C PHE A 17 0.85 3.41 -19.83
N PRO A 18 -0.41 3.12 -19.46
CA PRO A 18 -0.79 2.53 -18.19
C PRO A 18 -0.14 1.15 -17.98
N MET A 19 0.24 0.88 -16.71
CA MET A 19 0.74 -0.42 -16.29
C MET A 19 -0.42 -1.21 -15.69
N ASN A 20 -0.73 -2.35 -16.27
CA ASN A 20 -1.78 -3.23 -15.76
C ASN A 20 -1.18 -4.28 -14.83
N VAL A 21 -1.88 -4.54 -13.75
CA VAL A 21 -1.73 -5.70 -12.90
C VAL A 21 -2.94 -6.58 -13.18
N ASP A 22 -2.71 -7.74 -13.79
CA ASP A 22 -3.78 -8.60 -14.28
C ASP A 22 -4.22 -9.64 -13.22
N ASP A 23 -3.40 -9.90 -12.21
CA ASP A 23 -3.75 -10.75 -11.06
C ASP A 23 -2.94 -10.38 -9.81
N PHE A 24 -3.63 -10.07 -8.71
CA PHE A 24 -3.04 -9.96 -7.39
C PHE A 24 -4.06 -10.29 -6.30
N ASN A 25 -3.56 -10.71 -5.14
CA ASN A 25 -4.37 -10.84 -3.94
C ASN A 25 -3.99 -9.74 -2.95
N ALA A 26 -4.96 -9.23 -2.19
CA ALA A 26 -4.67 -8.23 -1.19
C ALA A 26 -5.56 -8.32 0.05
N ALA A 27 -4.95 -8.07 1.21
CA ALA A 27 -5.66 -7.63 2.40
C ALA A 27 -5.45 -6.12 2.58
N THR A 28 -6.51 -5.39 2.86
CA THR A 28 -6.42 -3.96 3.21
C THR A 28 -7.16 -3.72 4.52
N MET A 29 -6.48 -3.08 5.46
CA MET A 29 -7.03 -2.79 6.79
C MET A 29 -6.69 -1.38 7.22
N GLY A 30 -7.58 -0.77 7.98
CA GLY A 30 -7.42 0.58 8.50
C GLY A 30 -7.47 0.64 10.01
N PHE A 31 -6.71 1.57 10.58
CA PHE A 31 -6.60 1.79 12.01
C PHE A 31 -6.72 3.28 12.33
N SER A 32 -7.53 3.61 13.32
CA SER A 32 -7.55 4.96 13.89
C SER A 32 -6.32 5.19 14.75
N VAL A 33 -5.55 6.22 14.40
CA VAL A 33 -4.31 6.59 15.12
C VAL A 33 -4.31 8.09 15.43
N PRO A 34 -3.51 8.56 16.42
CA PRO A 34 -3.35 9.99 16.66
C PRO A 34 -2.80 10.72 15.41
N ALA A 35 -3.51 11.75 14.93
CA ALA A 35 -3.10 12.52 13.74
C ALA A 35 -1.71 13.14 13.88
N ALA A 36 -1.33 13.59 15.08
CA ALA A 36 0.00 14.13 15.34
C ALA A 36 1.12 13.07 15.19
N ALA A 37 0.86 11.81 15.58
CA ALA A 37 1.82 10.72 15.40
C ALA A 37 1.95 10.36 13.90
N ALA A 38 0.83 10.32 13.18
CA ALA A 38 0.81 10.11 11.74
C ALA A 38 1.58 11.21 10.99
N ALA A 39 1.33 12.48 11.32
CA ALA A 39 1.99 13.61 10.69
C ALA A 39 3.52 13.62 10.91
N ALA A 40 3.98 13.11 12.06
CA ALA A 40 5.41 13.00 12.35
C ALA A 40 6.16 12.00 11.44
N LEU A 41 5.44 11.09 10.77
CA LEU A 41 6.02 10.12 9.82
C LEU A 41 5.99 10.62 8.37
N LEU A 42 5.31 11.73 8.06
CA LEU A 42 5.35 12.31 6.71
C LEU A 42 6.71 12.99 6.48
N PRO A 43 7.40 12.70 5.37
CA PRO A 43 8.58 13.43 4.98
C PRO A 43 8.17 14.78 4.35
N GLY A 44 8.71 15.89 4.89
CA GLY A 44 8.45 17.22 4.35
C GLY A 44 7.04 17.77 4.67
N ASP A 45 6.64 18.83 3.93
CA ASP A 45 5.46 19.64 4.21
C ASP A 45 4.50 19.78 3.00
N ALA A 46 4.78 19.07 1.89
CA ALA A 46 3.93 19.15 0.70
C ALA A 46 2.62 18.34 0.81
N PHE A 47 2.51 17.48 1.82
CA PHE A 47 1.32 16.68 2.07
C PHE A 47 0.85 16.87 3.51
N GLU A 48 -0.44 16.75 3.71
CA GLU A 48 -1.06 16.78 5.04
C GLU A 48 -1.90 15.52 5.26
N ILE A 49 -1.94 15.07 6.52
CA ILE A 49 -2.78 13.97 6.96
C ILE A 49 -4.24 14.41 6.92
N ILE A 50 -5.11 13.54 6.41
CA ILE A 50 -6.55 13.73 6.51
C ILE A 50 -7.00 13.22 7.87
N GLU A 51 -7.58 14.13 8.68
CA GLU A 51 -8.23 13.76 9.94
C GLU A 51 -9.65 13.26 9.66
N THR A 52 -9.94 12.02 10.03
CA THR A 52 -11.27 11.40 9.93
C THR A 52 -12.20 11.86 11.05
N ALA A 53 -11.62 12.31 12.16
CA ALA A 53 -12.24 13.02 13.27
C ALA A 53 -11.18 13.93 13.91
N PRO A 54 -11.55 14.95 14.71
CA PRO A 54 -10.56 15.85 15.32
C PRO A 54 -9.45 15.11 16.07
N GLY A 55 -8.21 15.26 15.60
CA GLY A 55 -7.02 14.61 16.16
C GLY A 55 -6.84 13.13 15.81
N VAL A 56 -7.67 12.57 14.91
CA VAL A 56 -7.63 11.15 14.49
C VAL A 56 -7.33 11.05 13.01
N ALA A 57 -6.31 10.28 12.66
CA ALA A 57 -5.95 9.91 11.29
C ALA A 57 -6.30 8.45 11.01
N GLN A 58 -6.42 8.11 9.72
CA GLN A 58 -6.56 6.73 9.27
C GLN A 58 -5.21 6.21 8.76
N PHE A 59 -4.63 5.28 9.50
CA PHE A 59 -3.49 4.49 9.07
C PHE A 59 -3.97 3.27 8.28
N ILE A 60 -3.33 2.99 7.15
CA ILE A 60 -3.68 1.89 6.26
C ILE A 60 -2.51 0.92 6.14
N ILE A 61 -2.79 -0.35 6.33
CA ILE A 61 -1.90 -1.45 5.97
C ILE A 61 -2.52 -2.16 4.76
N SER A 62 -1.77 -2.27 3.66
CA SER A 62 -2.14 -3.15 2.55
C SER A 62 -1.05 -4.20 2.33
N LEU A 63 -1.47 -5.46 2.30
CA LEU A 63 -0.62 -6.63 2.10
C LEU A 63 -0.96 -7.20 0.73
N CYS A 64 -0.02 -7.14 -0.21
CA CYS A 64 -0.27 -7.51 -1.59
C CYS A 64 0.63 -8.68 -2.00
N ASP A 65 0.03 -9.65 -2.72
CA ASP A 65 0.71 -10.74 -3.41
C ASP A 65 0.43 -10.59 -4.91
N TYR A 66 1.38 -9.98 -5.63
CA TYR A 66 1.30 -9.74 -7.06
C TYR A 66 1.70 -10.97 -7.82
N ARG A 67 0.78 -11.50 -8.66
CA ARG A 67 0.90 -12.78 -9.35
C ARG A 67 1.06 -12.66 -10.85
N ASP A 68 0.46 -11.65 -11.47
CA ASP A 68 0.61 -11.37 -12.90
C ASP A 68 0.65 -9.87 -13.15
N ASN A 69 1.84 -9.38 -13.49
CA ASN A 69 2.10 -8.00 -13.88
C ASN A 69 3.43 -7.89 -14.66
N PRO A 70 3.66 -6.78 -15.39
CA PRO A 70 4.85 -6.62 -16.22
C PRO A 70 6.18 -6.62 -15.46
N TRP A 71 6.16 -6.38 -14.15
CA TRP A 71 7.38 -6.31 -13.32
C TRP A 71 7.71 -7.61 -12.60
N GLY A 72 6.93 -8.69 -12.85
CA GLY A 72 7.08 -10.00 -12.24
C GLY A 72 6.33 -10.15 -10.92
N ASN A 73 6.38 -11.36 -10.37
CA ASN A 73 5.65 -11.70 -9.13
C ASN A 73 6.43 -11.23 -7.91
N TYR A 74 5.72 -10.68 -6.92
CA TYR A 74 6.34 -10.25 -5.67
C TYR A 74 5.29 -10.00 -4.59
N ASN A 75 5.75 -10.00 -3.35
CA ASN A 75 4.97 -9.56 -2.19
C ASN A 75 5.33 -8.12 -1.82
N GLU A 76 4.34 -7.37 -1.35
CA GLU A 76 4.47 -5.96 -0.97
C GLU A 76 3.67 -5.68 0.30
N VAL A 77 4.23 -4.88 1.19
CA VAL A 77 3.53 -4.32 2.33
C VAL A 77 3.51 -2.80 2.21
N ASN A 78 2.33 -2.22 2.13
CA ASN A 78 2.14 -0.78 2.11
C ASN A 78 1.75 -0.29 3.49
N LEU A 79 2.52 0.64 4.04
CA LEU A 79 2.23 1.34 5.28
C LEU A 79 2.03 2.82 4.96
N GLY A 80 0.81 3.33 5.14
CA GLY A 80 0.47 4.67 4.71
C GLY A 80 -0.72 5.28 5.44
N PHE A 81 -1.06 6.48 5.04
CA PHE A 81 -2.14 7.28 5.63
C PHE A 81 -3.03 7.83 4.54
N LEU A 82 -4.29 8.10 4.86
CA LEU A 82 -5.08 9.01 4.06
C LEU A 82 -4.46 10.39 4.12
N ALA A 83 -4.17 10.96 2.96
CA ALA A 83 -3.47 12.22 2.83
C ALA A 83 -3.93 13.00 1.58
N ARG A 84 -3.57 14.28 1.53
CA ARG A 84 -3.76 15.16 0.37
C ARG A 84 -2.59 16.13 0.23
N PRO A 85 -2.41 16.77 -0.93
CA PRO A 85 -1.49 17.89 -1.05
C PRO A 85 -1.84 18.99 -0.06
N ALA A 86 -0.84 19.60 0.57
CA ALA A 86 -1.05 20.66 1.56
C ALA A 86 -1.84 21.83 0.99
N GLY A 87 -2.92 22.21 1.67
CA GLY A 87 -3.82 23.28 1.24
C GLY A 87 -4.81 22.90 0.14
N ALA A 88 -4.89 21.62 -0.26
CA ALA A 88 -5.93 21.14 -1.16
C ALA A 88 -7.31 21.14 -0.47
N GLY A 89 -8.39 21.12 -1.28
CA GLY A 89 -9.76 21.05 -0.76
C GLY A 89 -10.07 19.72 -0.07
N ASP A 90 -11.13 19.72 0.76
CA ASP A 90 -11.54 18.52 1.52
C ASP A 90 -12.06 17.37 0.63
N ASP A 91 -12.39 17.65 -0.62
CA ASP A 91 -12.79 16.67 -1.63
C ASP A 91 -11.59 15.93 -2.25
N VAL A 92 -10.36 16.41 -2.01
CA VAL A 92 -9.14 15.75 -2.48
C VAL A 92 -8.71 14.72 -1.45
N ILE A 93 -8.86 13.43 -1.81
CA ILE A 93 -8.50 12.31 -0.95
C ILE A 93 -7.59 11.37 -1.75
N GLY A 94 -6.47 11.01 -1.14
CA GLY A 94 -5.54 10.00 -1.64
C GLY A 94 -4.81 9.33 -0.49
N SER A 95 -3.71 8.68 -0.80
CA SER A 95 -2.88 8.02 0.22
C SER A 95 -1.42 8.44 0.09
N PHE A 96 -0.76 8.66 1.21
CA PHE A 96 0.69 8.79 1.27
C PHE A 96 1.28 7.51 1.88
N ILE A 97 2.06 6.78 1.08
CA ILE A 97 2.73 5.56 1.54
C ILE A 97 4.12 5.94 2.03
N TYR A 98 4.37 5.86 3.34
CA TYR A 98 5.65 6.26 3.93
C TYR A 98 6.66 5.09 4.03
N ARG A 99 6.18 3.84 3.93
CA ARG A 99 6.99 2.61 3.83
C ARG A 99 6.35 1.65 2.83
N MET A 100 7.17 1.09 1.95
CA MET A 100 6.74 0.13 0.93
C MET A 100 7.79 -0.99 0.75
N PRO A 101 7.98 -1.85 1.78
CA PRO A 101 8.81 -3.05 1.63
C PRO A 101 8.28 -3.97 0.53
N VAL A 102 9.22 -4.55 -0.24
CA VAL A 102 8.95 -5.53 -1.30
C VAL A 102 9.99 -6.65 -1.24
N ASP A 103 9.69 -7.83 -1.78
CA ASP A 103 10.64 -8.96 -1.81
C ASP A 103 11.35 -9.13 -3.15
N GLN A 104 11.18 -8.19 -4.10
CA GLN A 104 11.71 -8.30 -5.44
C GLN A 104 12.49 -7.03 -5.87
N PRO A 105 13.76 -7.18 -6.32
CA PRO A 105 14.64 -6.05 -6.63
C PRO A 105 14.17 -5.17 -7.80
N PHE A 106 13.64 -5.77 -8.88
CA PHE A 106 13.23 -5.00 -10.07
C PHE A 106 12.07 -4.03 -9.74
N THR A 107 11.03 -4.52 -9.04
CA THR A 107 9.91 -3.66 -8.64
C THR A 107 10.33 -2.60 -7.63
N CYS A 108 11.34 -2.88 -6.79
CA CYS A 108 11.93 -1.89 -5.91
C CYS A 108 12.57 -0.74 -6.71
N GLU A 109 13.45 -1.07 -7.66
CA GLU A 109 14.12 -0.07 -8.51
C GLU A 109 13.10 0.72 -9.34
N ALA A 110 12.17 0.02 -10.01
CA ALA A 110 11.16 0.66 -10.84
C ALA A 110 10.22 1.58 -10.04
N GLY A 111 9.74 1.14 -8.89
CA GLY A 111 8.88 1.95 -8.03
C GLY A 111 9.58 3.21 -7.50
N ASN A 112 10.85 3.10 -7.11
CA ASN A 112 11.64 4.24 -6.64
C ASN A 112 11.92 5.24 -7.76
N LEU A 113 12.38 4.77 -8.93
CA LEU A 113 12.83 5.64 -10.03
C LEU A 113 11.67 6.28 -10.82
N VAL A 114 10.53 5.60 -10.90
CA VAL A 114 9.41 6.04 -11.76
C VAL A 114 8.31 6.74 -10.98
N MET A 115 8.04 6.25 -9.76
CA MET A 115 6.90 6.70 -8.96
C MET A 115 7.32 7.40 -7.65
N GLY A 116 8.62 7.36 -7.31
CA GLY A 116 9.10 7.92 -6.04
C GLY A 116 8.58 7.18 -4.81
N PHE A 117 8.10 5.94 -4.95
CA PHE A 117 7.66 5.14 -3.81
C PHE A 117 8.84 4.72 -2.95
N PRO A 118 8.73 4.73 -1.61
CA PRO A 118 9.84 4.42 -0.71
C PRO A 118 10.06 2.91 -0.58
N LYS A 119 10.27 2.24 -1.73
CA LYS A 119 10.47 0.79 -1.76
C LYS A 119 11.84 0.40 -1.24
N VAL A 120 11.86 -0.66 -0.46
CA VAL A 120 13.09 -1.33 0.02
C VAL A 120 12.94 -2.83 -0.14
N VAL A 121 14.01 -3.51 -0.56
CA VAL A 121 13.99 -4.97 -0.68
C VAL A 121 14.19 -5.58 0.69
N THR A 122 13.25 -6.42 1.10
CA THR A 122 13.36 -7.23 2.30
C THR A 122 12.60 -8.55 2.15
N ARG A 123 12.73 -9.45 3.12
CA ARG A 123 11.97 -10.69 3.11
C ARG A 123 10.52 -10.42 3.50
N ILE A 124 9.60 -10.90 2.68
CA ILE A 124 8.17 -10.96 2.96
C ILE A 124 7.71 -12.38 2.64
N ASP A 125 7.15 -13.08 3.62
CA ASP A 125 6.57 -14.39 3.41
C ASP A 125 5.03 -14.24 3.36
N ALA A 126 4.39 -14.93 2.41
CA ALA A 126 2.93 -15.00 2.29
C ALA A 126 2.52 -16.48 2.29
N ASP A 127 2.05 -16.97 3.43
CA ASP A 127 1.68 -18.36 3.65
C ASP A 127 0.17 -18.56 3.56
N TYR A 128 -0.26 -19.36 2.59
CA TYR A 128 -1.66 -19.64 2.30
C TYR A 128 -2.08 -21.00 2.82
N THR A 129 -3.22 -21.02 3.49
CA THR A 129 -4.02 -22.24 3.73
C THR A 129 -5.38 -22.11 3.04
N ASP A 130 -6.22 -23.13 3.11
CA ASP A 130 -7.59 -23.02 2.58
C ASP A 130 -8.45 -21.98 3.32
N ALA A 131 -8.17 -21.72 4.61
CA ALA A 131 -8.97 -20.88 5.48
C ALA A 131 -8.43 -19.46 5.68
N GLN A 132 -7.10 -19.26 5.57
CA GLN A 132 -6.45 -18.01 5.93
C GLN A 132 -5.16 -17.80 5.15
N VAL A 133 -4.70 -16.55 5.13
CA VAL A 133 -3.37 -16.17 4.68
C VAL A 133 -2.63 -15.45 5.80
N THR A 134 -1.34 -15.72 5.94
CA THR A 134 -0.45 -15.03 6.87
C THR A 134 0.65 -14.34 6.10
N PHE A 135 0.74 -13.02 6.24
CA PHE A 135 1.88 -12.24 5.76
C PHE A 135 2.84 -11.96 6.91
N GLN A 136 4.13 -12.15 6.64
CA GLN A 136 5.21 -11.87 7.59
C GLN A 136 6.23 -10.95 6.93
N LEU A 137 6.39 -9.75 7.48
CA LEU A 137 7.39 -8.78 7.06
C LEU A 137 8.60 -8.85 7.98
N PHE A 138 9.79 -8.94 7.40
CA PHE A 138 11.05 -8.94 8.13
C PHE A 138 11.81 -7.63 7.88
N ASP A 139 12.44 -7.10 8.92
CA ASP A 139 13.29 -5.91 8.86
C ASP A 139 14.64 -6.25 9.51
N GLY A 140 15.74 -6.11 8.75
CA GLY A 140 17.05 -6.52 9.22
C GLY A 140 17.19 -7.99 9.60
N GLY A 141 16.27 -8.85 9.14
CA GLY A 141 16.22 -10.27 9.46
C GLY A 141 15.32 -10.64 10.66
N GLU A 142 14.83 -9.65 11.40
CA GLU A 142 13.90 -9.81 12.51
C GLU A 142 12.44 -9.69 12.01
N LEU A 143 11.51 -10.41 12.62
CA LEU A 143 10.09 -10.27 12.33
C LEU A 143 9.62 -8.89 12.81
N ALA A 144 9.22 -8.02 11.87
CA ALA A 144 8.71 -6.69 12.17
C ALA A 144 7.18 -6.66 12.31
N LEU A 145 6.49 -7.41 11.44
CA LEU A 145 5.03 -7.45 11.40
C LEU A 145 4.57 -8.84 10.95
N SER A 146 3.58 -9.40 11.61
CA SER A 146 2.83 -10.57 11.14
C SER A 146 1.35 -10.28 11.16
N VAL A 147 0.67 -10.57 10.06
CA VAL A 147 -0.79 -10.38 9.94
C VAL A 147 -1.40 -11.64 9.35
N THR A 148 -2.37 -12.20 10.06
CA THR A 148 -3.20 -13.31 9.56
C THR A 148 -4.61 -12.83 9.31
N VAL A 149 -5.13 -13.11 8.13
CA VAL A 149 -6.45 -12.70 7.66
C VAL A 149 -7.20 -13.94 7.14
N PRO A 150 -8.47 -14.13 7.49
CA PRO A 150 -9.32 -15.16 6.88
C PRO A 150 -9.44 -14.96 5.37
N ARG A 151 -9.37 -16.06 4.62
CA ARG A 151 -9.65 -16.08 3.18
C ARG A 151 -11.15 -16.23 2.96
N VAL A 152 -11.83 -15.09 2.95
CA VAL A 152 -13.26 -15.02 2.64
C VAL A 152 -13.45 -14.69 1.16
N ARG A 153 -14.46 -15.28 0.53
CA ARG A 153 -14.79 -14.99 -0.87
C ARG A 153 -15.93 -13.99 -0.94
N SER A 154 -15.82 -13.07 -1.89
CA SER A 154 -16.95 -12.23 -2.30
C SER A 154 -17.55 -12.78 -3.58
N ASP A 155 -18.87 -12.94 -3.59
CA ASP A 155 -19.64 -13.20 -4.80
C ASP A 155 -20.16 -11.89 -5.44
N ASP A 156 -19.81 -10.74 -4.86
CA ASP A 156 -20.20 -9.43 -5.35
C ASP A 156 -19.43 -9.07 -6.62
N ALA A 157 -20.09 -8.31 -7.48
CA ALA A 157 -19.42 -7.75 -8.65
C ALA A 157 -18.29 -6.81 -8.23
N ALA A 158 -17.18 -6.86 -8.96
CA ALA A 158 -16.07 -5.97 -8.72
C ALA A 158 -16.51 -4.50 -8.79
N VAL A 159 -16.06 -3.71 -7.83
CA VAL A 159 -16.27 -2.25 -7.80
C VAL A 159 -14.96 -1.59 -8.18
N ARG A 160 -15.03 -0.70 -9.17
CA ARG A 160 -13.87 0.09 -9.57
C ARG A 160 -13.62 1.21 -8.56
N VAL A 161 -12.45 1.19 -7.96
CA VAL A 161 -11.97 2.21 -7.02
C VAL A 161 -10.86 3.00 -7.69
N GLU A 162 -10.98 4.31 -7.73
CA GLU A 162 -9.95 5.22 -8.24
C GLU A 162 -9.39 6.05 -7.09
N THR A 163 -8.07 6.15 -7.03
CA THR A 163 -7.35 6.91 -6.00
C THR A 163 -6.04 7.46 -6.55
N THR A 164 -5.37 8.29 -5.76
CA THR A 164 -4.02 8.77 -6.05
C THR A 164 -3.11 8.41 -4.89
N SER A 165 -2.00 7.74 -5.20
CA SER A 165 -0.93 7.53 -4.24
C SER A 165 0.09 8.66 -4.37
N TYR A 166 0.37 9.32 -3.25
CA TYR A 166 1.32 10.42 -3.17
C TYR A 166 2.69 9.94 -2.73
N SER A 167 3.71 10.62 -3.24
CA SER A 167 5.11 10.32 -2.98
C SER A 167 5.98 11.56 -3.21
N TYR A 168 7.29 11.42 -3.02
CA TYR A 168 8.29 12.36 -3.51
C TYR A 168 9.18 11.66 -4.52
N LEU A 169 9.25 12.17 -5.74
CA LEU A 169 10.20 11.75 -6.76
C LEU A 169 11.29 12.82 -6.90
N ASP A 170 12.54 12.47 -6.59
CA ASP A 170 13.69 13.39 -6.56
C ASP A 170 13.43 14.66 -5.71
N GLY A 171 12.71 14.49 -4.61
CA GLY A 171 12.35 15.59 -3.70
C GLY A 171 11.18 16.46 -4.19
N VAL A 172 10.58 16.15 -5.34
CA VAL A 172 9.41 16.85 -5.88
C VAL A 172 8.13 16.09 -5.48
N PRO A 173 7.11 16.78 -4.92
CA PRO A 173 5.81 16.16 -4.67
C PRO A 173 5.22 15.55 -5.93
N HIS A 174 4.72 14.33 -5.84
CA HIS A 174 4.30 13.52 -6.97
C HIS A 174 3.00 12.79 -6.67
N GLY A 175 2.14 12.65 -7.66
CA GLY A 175 0.90 11.91 -7.58
C GLY A 175 0.81 10.84 -8.65
N THR A 176 0.60 9.58 -8.25
CA THR A 176 0.41 8.44 -9.15
C THR A 176 -1.05 8.00 -9.10
N PRO A 177 -1.85 8.24 -10.16
CA PRO A 177 -3.23 7.77 -10.23
C PRO A 177 -3.27 6.24 -10.37
N LEU A 178 -4.16 5.63 -9.63
CA LEU A 178 -4.36 4.19 -9.55
C LEU A 178 -5.86 3.87 -9.62
N ALA A 179 -6.22 2.91 -10.45
CA ALA A 179 -7.55 2.34 -10.48
C ALA A 179 -7.47 0.84 -10.17
N MET A 180 -8.34 0.36 -9.31
CA MET A 180 -8.41 -1.04 -8.91
C MET A 180 -9.84 -1.55 -9.12
N ASP A 181 -9.98 -2.75 -9.65
CA ASP A 181 -11.26 -3.47 -9.71
C ASP A 181 -11.29 -4.43 -8.52
N MET A 182 -12.04 -4.02 -7.48
CA MET A 182 -12.08 -4.69 -6.19
C MET A 182 -13.31 -5.57 -6.07
N SER A 183 -13.09 -6.87 -5.93
CA SER A 183 -14.10 -7.86 -5.52
C SER A 183 -13.75 -8.40 -4.12
N ALA A 184 -13.34 -7.51 -3.24
CA ALA A 184 -12.89 -7.87 -1.90
C ALA A 184 -14.07 -8.11 -0.96
N ALA A 185 -14.00 -9.18 -0.18
CA ALA A 185 -14.94 -9.45 0.89
C ALA A 185 -14.56 -8.69 2.16
N VAL A 186 -15.57 -8.28 2.93
CA VAL A 186 -15.35 -7.73 4.26
C VAL A 186 -14.90 -8.85 5.20
N VAL A 187 -13.87 -8.58 5.96
CA VAL A 187 -13.37 -9.44 7.04
C VAL A 187 -13.74 -8.79 8.36
N GLU A 188 -14.32 -9.56 9.29
CA GLU A 188 -14.62 -9.05 10.62
C GLU A 188 -13.32 -8.65 11.34
N PRO A 189 -13.23 -7.43 11.89
CA PRO A 189 -12.02 -6.94 12.56
C PRO A 189 -11.45 -7.88 13.63
N GLY A 190 -12.31 -8.53 14.40
CA GLY A 190 -11.91 -9.48 15.45
C GLY A 190 -11.30 -10.79 14.94
N ASP A 191 -11.42 -11.08 13.64
CA ASP A 191 -10.82 -12.25 13.00
C ASP A 191 -9.42 -11.95 12.41
N VAL A 192 -8.99 -10.68 12.46
CA VAL A 192 -7.64 -10.25 12.04
C VAL A 192 -6.66 -10.42 13.20
N HIS A 193 -5.60 -11.17 12.98
CA HIS A 193 -4.55 -11.34 13.98
C HIS A 193 -3.30 -10.58 13.56
N LEU A 194 -3.03 -9.46 14.24
CA LEU A 194 -1.87 -8.62 14.01
C LEU A 194 -0.88 -8.77 15.17
N THR A 195 0.40 -9.01 14.83
CA THR A 195 1.51 -9.04 15.78
C THR A 195 2.60 -8.09 15.31
N ILE A 196 2.96 -7.12 16.14
CA ILE A 196 4.13 -6.26 15.94
C ILE A 196 5.30 -6.94 16.63
N GLY A 197 6.39 -7.14 15.87
CA GLY A 197 7.60 -7.80 16.36
C GLY A 197 8.66 -6.80 16.86
N SER A 198 9.84 -6.78 16.22
CA SER A 198 10.98 -5.94 16.59
C SER A 198 11.64 -5.29 15.38
N GLY A 199 12.46 -4.27 15.63
CA GLY A 199 13.17 -3.52 14.60
C GLY A 199 12.53 -2.18 14.23
N PRO A 200 13.18 -1.37 13.37
CA PRO A 200 12.75 -0.01 13.05
C PRO A 200 11.32 0.14 12.59
N ILE A 201 10.83 -0.75 11.72
CA ILE A 201 9.43 -0.73 11.27
C ILE A 201 8.48 -1.04 12.44
N ALA A 202 8.80 -2.02 13.27
CA ALA A 202 8.00 -2.37 14.45
C ALA A 202 7.97 -1.22 15.47
N ASP A 203 9.08 -0.51 15.66
CA ASP A 203 9.17 0.66 16.54
C ASP A 203 8.28 1.81 16.01
N GLU A 204 8.27 2.05 14.72
CA GLU A 204 7.37 3.04 14.07
C GLU A 204 5.89 2.67 14.28
N LEU A 205 5.51 1.41 14.01
CA LEU A 205 4.14 0.92 14.22
C LEU A 205 3.72 1.05 15.70
N THR A 206 4.63 0.74 16.61
CA THR A 206 4.39 0.90 18.05
C THR A 206 4.19 2.37 18.43
N SER A 207 4.96 3.28 17.83
CA SER A 207 4.86 4.72 18.08
C SER A 207 3.54 5.33 17.61
N LEU A 208 2.87 4.72 16.62
CA LEU A 208 1.53 5.08 16.18
C LEU A 208 0.45 4.68 17.19
N GLY A 209 0.76 3.79 18.13
CA GLY A 209 -0.19 3.30 19.11
C GLY A 209 -1.34 2.52 18.48
N LEU A 210 -1.02 1.64 17.51
CA LEU A 210 -2.04 0.87 16.81
C LEU A 210 -2.96 0.12 17.76
N PRO A 211 -4.29 0.15 17.56
CA PRO A 211 -5.22 -0.74 18.23
C PRO A 211 -4.90 -2.21 17.93
N THR A 212 -5.36 -3.12 18.77
CA THR A 212 -5.22 -4.57 18.57
C THR A 212 -6.06 -5.08 17.40
N GLU A 213 -7.14 -4.39 17.09
CA GLU A 213 -8.07 -4.71 16.00
C GLU A 213 -8.14 -3.52 15.04
N PRO A 214 -8.22 -3.74 13.72
CA PRO A 214 -8.46 -2.67 12.75
C PRO A 214 -9.90 -2.15 12.86
N ASP A 215 -10.14 -0.93 12.37
CA ASP A 215 -11.50 -0.38 12.23
C ASP A 215 -12.27 -1.09 11.12
N PHE A 216 -11.56 -1.54 10.09
CA PHE A 216 -12.08 -2.34 8.98
C PHE A 216 -10.98 -3.22 8.41
N CYS A 217 -11.39 -4.32 7.78
CA CYS A 217 -10.52 -5.17 6.99
C CYS A 217 -11.28 -5.72 5.78
N SER A 218 -10.56 -5.92 4.68
CA SER A 218 -11.05 -6.62 3.50
C SER A 218 -9.99 -7.58 2.96
N TRP A 219 -10.45 -8.67 2.35
CA TRP A 219 -9.62 -9.62 1.61
C TRP A 219 -10.17 -9.81 0.20
N GLY A 220 -9.31 -9.74 -0.81
CA GLY A 220 -9.67 -10.03 -2.19
C GLY A 220 -8.63 -10.91 -2.87
N GLU A 221 -9.11 -11.81 -3.73
CA GLU A 221 -8.28 -12.65 -4.60
C GLU A 221 -8.60 -12.35 -6.06
N HIS A 222 -7.60 -12.49 -6.92
CA HIS A 222 -7.73 -12.24 -8.37
C HIS A 222 -8.21 -10.81 -8.69
N LEU A 223 -7.73 -9.86 -7.92
CA LEU A 223 -7.96 -8.44 -8.14
C LEU A 223 -7.15 -7.95 -9.34
N THR A 224 -7.60 -6.87 -9.98
CA THR A 224 -6.87 -6.21 -11.05
C THR A 224 -6.65 -4.73 -10.74
N ALA A 225 -5.57 -4.16 -11.27
CA ALA A 225 -5.26 -2.76 -11.08
C ALA A 225 -4.64 -2.14 -12.34
N THR A 226 -4.77 -0.83 -12.45
CA THR A 226 -4.13 -0.06 -13.51
C THR A 226 -3.45 1.17 -12.91
N PHE A 227 -2.15 1.25 -13.03
CA PHE A 227 -1.36 2.41 -12.65
C PHE A 227 -1.17 3.33 -13.85
N GLN A 228 -1.42 4.62 -13.67
CA GLN A 228 -1.05 5.63 -14.65
C GLN A 228 0.36 6.14 -14.36
N LEU A 229 1.01 6.75 -15.35
CA LEU A 229 2.24 7.48 -15.10
C LEU A 229 1.91 8.67 -14.17
N GLY A 230 2.62 8.74 -13.06
CA GLY A 230 2.46 9.83 -12.11
C GLY A 230 2.97 11.16 -12.68
N THR A 231 2.58 12.25 -12.04
CA THR A 231 2.97 13.62 -12.40
C THR A 231 3.39 14.42 -11.18
N PRO A 232 4.29 15.40 -11.34
CA PRO A 232 4.53 16.42 -10.31
C PRO A 232 3.24 17.16 -9.95
N LEU A 233 3.13 17.58 -8.68
CA LEU A 233 2.00 18.33 -8.12
C LEU A 233 2.35 19.81 -7.95
#